data_87739a20eef2e09fbbafa63e10045049
#
_entry.id   87739a20eef2e09fbbafa63e10045049
#
_cell.length_a   1.000
_cell.length_b   1.000
_cell.length_c   1.000
_cell.angle_alpha   90.00
_cell.angle_beta   90.00
_cell.angle_gamma   90.00
#
_symmetry.space_group_name_H-M   'P 1'
#
loop_
_entity.id
_entity.type
_entity.pdbx_description
1 polymer ?
#
loop_
_entity_poly.entity_id
_entity_poly.type
_entity_poly.pdbx_seq_one_letter_code
_entity_poly.pdbx_strand_id
1 'polypeptide(L)'
;GNARTSGEQRRKEGGGIFDAGSRTPIAITFLVKNPAKKGQKAAIHYHDIGDYLTREQKLKMVKDFRSISSQKLEWQIITPNDKADWINQRDGVFDNLIPLFDKKGVGVFNHNGPAVATGRDVWVNNFSNSQLDDNINCLINNYNAQCREFQTIKSQEKALSVESFIDTDTTKVSWTRSLRNFLSRGTLLKFERERLMECSYRPFCVTNLYYSPSLIESPGQCKDLFPLNTDRIILCVNGKGSNKDASTIVTHYIPDYQLQF
;
A
#
# COMPACT_ATOMS: atom_id res chain seq x y z
N GLY A 1 -3.46 -16.64 11.68
CA GLY A 1 -2.08 -16.23 11.58
C GLY A 1 -1.87 -15.11 10.56
N ASN A 2 -0.78 -14.39 10.67
CA ASN A 2 -0.40 -13.32 9.75
C ASN A 2 0.44 -13.88 8.59
N ALA A 3 -0.11 -13.94 7.39
CA ALA A 3 0.60 -14.46 6.22
C ALA A 3 1.64 -13.47 5.63
N ARG A 4 1.77 -12.26 6.20
CA ARG A 4 2.78 -11.26 5.78
C ARG A 4 4.10 -11.41 6.54
N THR A 5 4.13 -12.20 7.59
CA THR A 5 5.36 -12.49 8.34
C THR A 5 6.19 -13.57 7.63
N SER A 6 7.48 -13.65 7.93
CA SER A 6 8.43 -14.64 7.39
C SER A 6 9.20 -15.34 8.52
N GLY A 7 9.95 -16.37 8.18
CA GLY A 7 10.82 -17.07 9.12
C GLY A 7 10.10 -17.63 10.35
N GLU A 8 10.69 -17.49 11.51
CA GLU A 8 10.16 -17.99 12.79
C GLU A 8 8.84 -17.32 13.17
N GLN A 9 8.70 -16.02 12.93
CA GLN A 9 7.43 -15.32 13.18
C GLN A 9 6.28 -15.92 12.35
N ARG A 10 6.55 -16.35 11.12
CA ARG A 10 5.54 -17.03 10.29
C ARG A 10 5.14 -18.38 10.84
N ARG A 11 6.09 -19.14 11.38
CA ARG A 11 5.82 -20.43 12.04
C ARG A 11 5.00 -20.25 13.30
N LYS A 12 5.35 -19.27 14.12
CA LYS A 12 4.63 -18.90 15.33
C LYS A 12 3.17 -18.54 15.04
N GLU A 13 2.93 -17.72 14.04
CA GLU A 13 1.59 -17.32 13.60
C GLU A 13 0.75 -18.50 13.07
N GLY A 14 1.39 -19.52 12.52
CA GLY A 14 0.74 -20.72 12.01
C GLY A 14 -0.23 -20.51 10.85
N GLY A 15 -1.18 -21.43 10.68
CA GLY A 15 -2.14 -21.41 9.57
C GLY A 15 -3.17 -20.29 9.68
N GLY A 16 -3.54 -19.68 8.53
CA GLY A 16 -4.68 -18.76 8.44
C GLY A 16 -6.02 -19.52 8.58
N ILE A 17 -7.05 -18.89 9.14
CA ILE A 17 -8.37 -19.53 9.33
C ILE A 17 -9.17 -19.55 8.02
N PHE A 18 -9.12 -18.47 7.25
CA PHE A 18 -9.80 -18.38 5.96
C PHE A 18 -8.89 -18.84 4.82
N ASP A 19 -9.48 -19.46 3.82
CA ASP A 19 -8.81 -19.85 2.59
C ASP A 19 -8.36 -18.61 1.79
N ALA A 20 -7.91 -18.80 0.58
CA ALA A 20 -7.29 -17.81 -0.28
C ALA A 20 -7.84 -16.37 -0.08
N GLY A 21 -6.95 -15.45 0.32
CA GLY A 21 -7.22 -14.02 0.36
C GLY A 21 -6.97 -13.30 1.68
N SER A 22 -7.28 -13.89 2.83
CA SER A 22 -7.01 -13.24 4.11
C SER A 22 -5.57 -13.50 4.58
N ARG A 23 -4.78 -12.44 4.67
CA ARG A 23 -3.38 -12.48 5.14
C ARG A 23 -3.20 -11.84 6.53
N THR A 24 -4.28 -11.38 7.14
CA THR A 24 -4.24 -10.67 8.42
C THR A 24 -4.64 -11.57 9.59
N PRO A 25 -4.15 -11.31 10.81
CA PRO A 25 -4.67 -11.94 12.01
C PRO A 25 -6.16 -11.66 12.18
N ILE A 26 -6.85 -12.54 12.88
CA ILE A 26 -8.28 -12.43 13.11
C ILE A 26 -8.53 -12.49 14.60
N ALA A 27 -9.37 -11.58 15.09
CA ALA A 27 -9.92 -11.61 16.43
C ALA A 27 -11.46 -11.66 16.35
N ILE A 28 -12.07 -12.41 17.26
CA ILE A 28 -13.52 -12.43 17.44
C ILE A 28 -13.82 -11.59 18.67
N THR A 29 -14.61 -10.53 18.50
CA THR A 29 -14.95 -9.62 19.59
C THR A 29 -16.45 -9.64 19.86
N PHE A 30 -16.84 -9.84 21.12
CA PHE A 30 -18.21 -9.73 21.57
C PHE A 30 -18.36 -8.49 22.44
N LEU A 31 -19.29 -7.62 22.08
CA LEU A 31 -19.59 -6.40 22.83
C LEU A 31 -20.96 -6.57 23.51
N VAL A 32 -20.97 -6.55 24.84
CA VAL A 32 -22.20 -6.68 25.63
C VAL A 32 -22.46 -5.37 26.36
N LYS A 33 -23.56 -4.70 26.04
CA LYS A 33 -24.03 -3.51 26.76
C LYS A 33 -24.99 -3.92 27.88
N ASN A 34 -24.60 -3.59 29.13
CA ASN A 34 -25.47 -3.78 30.28
C ASN A 34 -26.03 -2.42 30.76
N PRO A 35 -27.31 -2.12 30.56
CA PRO A 35 -27.93 -0.87 30.96
C PRO A 35 -27.83 -0.56 32.47
N ALA A 36 -27.81 -1.59 33.32
CA ALA A 36 -27.69 -1.45 34.77
C ALA A 36 -26.28 -0.98 35.22
N LYS A 37 -25.29 -1.09 34.35
CA LYS A 37 -23.90 -0.68 34.63
C LYS A 37 -23.51 0.62 33.90
N LYS A 38 -24.46 1.49 33.62
CA LYS A 38 -24.23 2.76 32.98
C LYS A 38 -23.23 3.60 33.77
N GLY A 39 -22.20 4.13 33.10
CA GLY A 39 -21.13 4.95 33.72
C GLY A 39 -19.96 4.15 34.31
N GLN A 40 -20.04 2.83 34.37
CA GLN A 40 -18.91 1.99 34.78
C GLN A 40 -17.97 1.71 33.59
N LYS A 41 -16.67 1.56 33.86
CA LYS A 41 -15.70 1.07 32.85
C LYS A 41 -16.04 -0.35 32.44
N ALA A 42 -15.86 -0.67 31.16
CA ALA A 42 -16.05 -2.02 30.66
C ALA A 42 -14.98 -2.97 31.24
N ALA A 43 -15.39 -4.18 31.60
CA ALA A 43 -14.45 -5.27 31.85
C ALA A 43 -14.10 -5.93 30.51
N ILE A 44 -12.81 -6.11 30.25
CA ILE A 44 -12.31 -6.71 29.01
C ILE A 44 -11.77 -8.10 29.36
N HIS A 45 -12.38 -9.11 28.78
CA HIS A 45 -11.94 -10.49 28.89
C HIS A 45 -11.27 -10.92 27.61
N TYR A 46 -10.05 -11.42 27.71
CA TYR A 46 -9.22 -11.82 26.58
C TYR A 46 -8.84 -13.29 26.69
N HIS A 47 -8.83 -13.98 25.56
CA HIS A 47 -8.32 -15.33 25.43
C HIS A 47 -7.50 -15.45 24.15
N ASP A 48 -6.29 -16.00 24.25
CA ASP A 48 -5.43 -16.32 23.12
C ASP A 48 -5.44 -17.83 22.88
N ILE A 49 -5.69 -18.23 21.64
CA ILE A 49 -5.72 -19.65 21.27
C ILE A 49 -4.32 -20.29 21.17
N GLY A 50 -3.26 -19.50 21.29
CA GLY A 50 -1.87 -19.94 21.24
C GLY A 50 -1.20 -19.89 19.89
N ASP A 51 0.08 -20.25 19.91
CA ASP A 51 1.01 -20.17 18.78
C ASP A 51 1.22 -21.55 18.10
N TYR A 52 1.87 -21.56 16.94
CA TYR A 52 2.26 -22.76 16.15
C TYR A 52 1.12 -23.68 15.73
N LEU A 53 -0.10 -23.19 15.72
CA LEU A 53 -1.30 -24.00 15.40
C LEU A 53 -1.57 -24.02 13.90
N THR A 54 -1.92 -25.19 13.37
CA THR A 54 -2.43 -25.32 12.01
C THR A 54 -3.87 -24.72 11.92
N ARG A 55 -4.33 -24.51 10.71
CA ARG A 55 -5.71 -24.06 10.45
C ARG A 55 -6.74 -25.01 11.10
N GLU A 56 -6.56 -26.31 10.90
CA GLU A 56 -7.44 -27.36 11.38
C GLU A 56 -7.51 -27.39 12.92
N GLN A 57 -6.33 -27.22 13.56
CA GLN A 57 -6.25 -27.14 15.02
C GLN A 57 -7.01 -25.91 15.55
N LYS A 58 -6.81 -24.74 14.94
CA LYS A 58 -7.52 -23.52 15.33
C LYS A 58 -9.05 -23.66 15.19
N LEU A 59 -9.51 -24.18 14.05
CA LEU A 59 -10.93 -24.41 13.80
C LEU A 59 -11.55 -25.43 14.76
N LYS A 60 -10.79 -26.50 15.08
CA LYS A 60 -11.23 -27.49 16.06
C LYS A 60 -11.36 -26.88 17.45
N MET A 61 -10.38 -26.09 17.90
CA MET A 61 -10.44 -25.40 19.21
C MET A 61 -11.67 -24.49 19.31
N VAL A 62 -11.89 -23.64 18.29
CA VAL A 62 -13.07 -22.76 18.29
C VAL A 62 -14.38 -23.55 18.31
N LYS A 63 -14.44 -24.68 17.58
CA LYS A 63 -15.61 -25.58 17.60
C LYS A 63 -15.79 -26.22 18.98
N ASP A 64 -14.72 -26.62 19.64
CA ASP A 64 -14.74 -27.28 20.95
C ASP A 64 -15.11 -26.33 22.08
N PHE A 65 -14.88 -25.02 21.93
CA PHE A 65 -15.36 -24.02 22.89
C PHE A 65 -16.88 -23.89 22.90
N ARG A 66 -17.55 -24.06 21.78
CA ARG A 66 -19.01 -23.98 21.60
C ARG A 66 -19.63 -22.62 21.97
N SER A 67 -19.23 -22.05 23.11
CA SER A 67 -19.80 -20.82 23.67
C SER A 67 -18.74 -20.03 24.43
N ILE A 68 -18.95 -18.72 24.56
CA ILE A 68 -18.12 -17.83 25.37
C ILE A 68 -18.16 -18.16 26.86
N SER A 69 -19.17 -18.94 27.30
CA SER A 69 -19.31 -19.41 28.67
C SER A 69 -18.66 -20.78 28.92
N SER A 70 -17.89 -21.28 27.95
CA SER A 70 -17.22 -22.59 28.08
C SER A 70 -16.17 -22.54 29.16
N GLN A 71 -16.12 -23.56 30.01
CA GLN A 71 -15.06 -23.75 31.01
C GLN A 71 -13.68 -24.04 30.40
N LYS A 72 -13.62 -24.31 29.09
CA LYS A 72 -12.35 -24.48 28.33
C LYS A 72 -11.71 -23.16 27.95
N LEU A 73 -12.40 -22.04 28.11
CA LEU A 73 -11.89 -20.71 27.85
C LEU A 73 -11.28 -20.13 29.11
N GLU A 74 -9.98 -20.03 29.12
CA GLU A 74 -9.23 -19.36 30.19
C GLU A 74 -9.20 -17.86 29.87
N TRP A 75 -10.09 -17.12 30.52
CA TRP A 75 -10.21 -15.68 30.35
C TRP A 75 -9.20 -14.91 31.19
N GLN A 76 -8.44 -14.04 30.52
CA GLN A 76 -7.59 -13.04 31.16
C GLN A 76 -8.33 -11.71 31.24
N ILE A 77 -8.30 -11.04 32.37
CA ILE A 77 -8.84 -9.69 32.50
C ILE A 77 -7.76 -8.71 32.06
N ILE A 78 -8.08 -7.90 31.07
CA ILE A 78 -7.16 -6.87 30.54
C ILE A 78 -7.56 -5.51 31.10
N THR A 79 -6.57 -4.77 31.58
CA THR A 79 -6.70 -3.36 31.91
C THR A 79 -5.92 -2.56 30.87
N PRO A 80 -6.60 -1.81 29.98
CA PRO A 80 -5.92 -0.94 29.02
C PRO A 80 -5.08 0.13 29.72
N ASN A 81 -3.98 0.51 29.10
CA ASN A 81 -3.20 1.68 29.55
C ASN A 81 -3.92 3.00 29.14
N ASP A 82 -3.34 4.14 29.52
CA ASP A 82 -3.88 5.48 29.21
C ASP A 82 -3.97 5.78 27.71
N LYS A 83 -3.25 5.02 26.89
CA LYS A 83 -3.28 5.10 25.41
C LYS A 83 -4.26 4.12 24.78
N ALA A 84 -5.07 3.43 25.61
CA ALA A 84 -6.01 2.39 25.20
C ALA A 84 -5.36 1.17 24.53
N ASP A 85 -4.09 0.89 24.78
CA ASP A 85 -3.45 -0.36 24.36
C ASP A 85 -3.94 -1.49 25.29
N TRP A 86 -4.43 -2.57 24.70
CA TRP A 86 -4.99 -3.71 25.43
C TRP A 86 -3.94 -4.75 25.80
N ILE A 87 -3.20 -5.21 24.77
CA ILE A 87 -2.09 -6.17 24.86
C ILE A 87 -0.88 -5.55 24.19
N ASN A 88 0.33 -5.99 24.53
CA ASN A 88 1.59 -5.42 24.02
C ASN A 88 1.62 -3.90 24.25
N GLN A 89 1.31 -3.49 25.48
CA GLN A 89 1.29 -2.07 25.85
C GLN A 89 2.66 -1.45 25.61
N ARG A 90 2.64 -0.27 24.97
CA ARG A 90 3.85 0.50 24.69
C ARG A 90 4.51 0.93 26.00
N ASP A 91 5.83 0.85 26.05
CA ASP A 91 6.59 1.51 27.11
C ASP A 91 6.61 3.03 26.89
N GLY A 92 6.95 3.79 27.95
CA GLY A 92 7.02 5.25 27.90
C GLY A 92 8.21 5.78 27.10
N VAL A 93 9.17 4.95 26.70
CA VAL A 93 10.37 5.35 25.95
C VAL A 93 9.97 5.90 24.58
N PHE A 94 8.98 5.29 23.94
CA PHE A 94 8.50 5.74 22.62
C PHE A 94 8.01 7.20 22.62
N ASP A 95 7.45 7.68 23.72
CA ASP A 95 6.90 9.05 23.84
C ASP A 95 7.99 10.11 23.91
N ASN A 96 9.21 9.72 24.26
CA ASN A 96 10.37 10.61 24.32
C ASN A 96 11.10 10.70 22.97
N LEU A 97 10.71 9.88 21.97
CA LEU A 97 11.32 9.91 20.65
C LEU A 97 10.73 11.04 19.80
N ILE A 98 11.59 11.76 19.10
CA ILE A 98 11.17 12.78 18.14
C ILE A 98 10.67 12.04 16.87
N PRO A 99 9.40 12.20 16.47
CA PRO A 99 8.88 11.55 15.27
C PRO A 99 9.55 12.14 14.04
N LEU A 100 9.87 11.30 13.06
CA LEU A 100 10.35 11.77 11.75
C LEU A 100 9.30 12.66 11.08
N PHE A 101 8.03 12.29 11.19
CA PHE A 101 6.90 13.06 10.70
C PHE A 101 5.74 13.00 11.68
N ASP A 102 5.12 14.15 11.90
CA ASP A 102 3.86 14.27 12.64
C ASP A 102 2.93 15.29 11.97
N LYS A 103 1.65 14.95 11.87
CA LYS A 103 0.62 15.86 11.29
C LYS A 103 0.43 17.17 12.07
N LYS A 104 0.84 17.19 13.31
CA LYS A 104 0.76 18.37 14.21
C LYS A 104 1.97 19.31 14.09
N GLY A 105 2.93 18.97 13.21
CA GLY A 105 4.11 19.81 12.97
C GLY A 105 5.23 19.68 14.01
N VAL A 106 5.21 18.64 14.85
CA VAL A 106 6.26 18.40 15.87
C VAL A 106 7.38 17.51 15.32
N GLY A 107 7.20 16.92 14.14
CA GLY A 107 8.17 16.03 13.50
C GLY A 107 9.37 16.75 12.89
N VAL A 108 10.44 15.99 12.59
CA VAL A 108 11.64 16.49 11.90
C VAL A 108 11.31 16.97 10.49
N PHE A 109 10.41 16.28 9.78
CA PHE A 109 10.01 16.59 8.43
C PHE A 109 8.56 17.07 8.36
N ASN A 110 8.31 18.11 7.55
CA ASN A 110 6.97 18.66 7.35
C ASN A 110 6.17 17.91 6.28
N HIS A 111 6.85 17.16 5.43
CA HIS A 111 6.23 16.41 4.33
C HIS A 111 6.65 14.95 4.37
N ASN A 112 5.71 14.06 4.17
CA ASN A 112 5.96 12.65 3.95
C ASN A 112 4.92 12.05 3.02
N GLY A 113 5.27 10.96 2.38
CA GLY A 113 4.36 10.21 1.52
C GLY A 113 5.03 8.98 0.94
N PRO A 114 4.30 8.19 0.19
CA PRO A 114 4.88 7.05 -0.51
C PRO A 114 5.83 7.53 -1.61
N ALA A 115 6.82 6.72 -1.90
CA ALA A 115 7.65 6.88 -3.09
C ALA A 115 6.82 6.58 -4.38
N VAL A 116 7.43 6.80 -5.55
CA VAL A 116 6.72 6.70 -6.83
C VAL A 116 6.48 5.25 -7.22
N ALA A 117 5.22 4.89 -7.45
CA ALA A 117 4.82 3.63 -8.04
C ALA A 117 4.31 3.88 -9.47
N THR A 118 4.98 3.32 -10.47
CA THR A 118 4.64 3.56 -11.87
C THR A 118 3.57 2.60 -12.39
N GLY A 119 3.59 1.35 -11.91
CA GLY A 119 2.74 0.28 -12.42
C GLY A 119 3.03 -0.11 -13.89
N ARG A 120 4.08 0.47 -14.49
CA ARG A 120 4.50 0.26 -15.88
C ARG A 120 5.98 0.59 -16.11
N ASP A 121 6.85 0.13 -15.23
CA ASP A 121 8.28 0.44 -15.24
C ASP A 121 8.93 0.29 -16.62
N VAL A 122 8.60 -0.78 -17.36
CA VAL A 122 9.12 -1.06 -18.70
C VAL A 122 8.92 0.11 -19.67
N TRP A 123 7.86 0.89 -19.50
CA TRP A 123 7.51 2.01 -20.35
C TRP A 123 8.11 3.33 -19.88
N VAL A 124 8.12 3.56 -18.58
CA VAL A 124 8.42 4.88 -18.00
C VAL A 124 9.77 4.95 -17.30
N ASN A 125 10.53 3.86 -17.24
CA ASN A 125 11.86 3.77 -16.65
C ASN A 125 12.84 3.18 -17.66
N ASN A 126 14.00 3.80 -17.85
CA ASN A 126 15.07 3.26 -18.70
C ASN A 126 16.45 3.87 -18.30
N PHE A 127 17.51 3.13 -18.58
CA PHE A 127 18.89 3.66 -18.45
C PHE A 127 19.24 4.66 -19.55
N SER A 128 18.65 4.53 -20.74
CA SER A 128 18.85 5.40 -21.88
C SER A 128 17.72 6.41 -22.00
N ASN A 129 18.04 7.71 -22.04
CA ASN A 129 17.06 8.77 -22.29
C ASN A 129 16.39 8.64 -23.67
N SER A 130 17.18 8.34 -24.72
CA SER A 130 16.61 8.19 -26.07
C SER A 130 15.63 7.02 -26.15
N GLN A 131 15.98 5.88 -25.55
CA GLN A 131 15.08 4.73 -25.53
C GLN A 131 13.83 5.01 -24.67
N LEU A 132 13.96 5.78 -23.59
CA LEU A 132 12.82 6.21 -22.78
C LEU A 132 11.89 7.13 -23.58
N ASP A 133 12.45 8.11 -24.33
CA ASP A 133 11.69 8.98 -25.21
C ASP A 133 10.89 8.17 -26.25
N ASP A 134 11.54 7.19 -26.89
CA ASP A 134 10.89 6.30 -27.87
C ASP A 134 9.76 5.48 -27.23
N ASN A 135 10.01 4.88 -26.07
CA ASN A 135 9.02 4.11 -25.34
C ASN A 135 7.80 4.96 -24.98
N ILE A 136 8.02 6.16 -24.43
CA ILE A 136 6.93 7.07 -24.03
C ILE A 136 6.14 7.55 -25.24
N ASN A 137 6.80 7.94 -26.32
CA ASN A 137 6.11 8.37 -27.54
C ASN A 137 5.29 7.22 -28.15
N CYS A 138 5.84 6.00 -28.17
CA CYS A 138 5.13 4.82 -28.63
C CYS A 138 3.85 4.57 -27.79
N LEU A 139 4.00 4.57 -26.46
CA LEU A 139 2.86 4.37 -25.54
C LEU A 139 1.80 5.46 -25.70
N ILE A 140 2.20 6.74 -25.76
CA ILE A 140 1.28 7.87 -25.92
C ILE A 140 0.54 7.79 -27.26
N ASN A 141 1.25 7.47 -28.34
CA ASN A 141 0.64 7.36 -29.67
C ASN A 141 -0.39 6.23 -29.74
N ASN A 142 -0.04 5.05 -29.24
CA ASN A 142 -0.94 3.90 -29.16
C ASN A 142 -2.17 4.18 -28.28
N TYR A 143 -1.95 4.78 -27.11
CA TYR A 143 -3.04 5.18 -26.23
C TYR A 143 -3.96 6.22 -26.88
N ASN A 144 -3.39 7.27 -27.47
CA ASN A 144 -4.17 8.35 -28.10
C ASN A 144 -4.96 7.84 -29.32
N ALA A 145 -4.43 6.90 -30.09
CA ALA A 145 -5.14 6.26 -31.20
C ALA A 145 -6.38 5.54 -30.65
N GLN A 146 -6.21 4.66 -29.67
CA GLN A 146 -7.33 3.95 -29.04
C GLN A 146 -8.32 4.91 -28.37
N CYS A 147 -7.84 6.00 -27.77
CA CYS A 147 -8.70 6.99 -27.13
C CYS A 147 -9.63 7.68 -28.15
N ARG A 148 -9.11 8.09 -29.29
CA ARG A 148 -9.91 8.70 -30.38
C ARG A 148 -10.92 7.70 -30.96
N GLU A 149 -10.49 6.48 -31.22
CA GLU A 149 -11.35 5.42 -31.72
C GLU A 149 -12.49 5.10 -30.74
N PHE A 150 -12.17 4.93 -29.45
CA PHE A 150 -13.15 4.70 -28.42
C PHE A 150 -14.21 5.80 -28.37
N GLN A 151 -13.81 7.08 -28.41
CA GLN A 151 -14.75 8.20 -28.37
C GLN A 151 -15.65 8.23 -29.60
N THR A 152 -15.11 7.89 -30.79
CA THR A 152 -15.89 7.80 -32.03
C THR A 152 -16.95 6.71 -31.93
N ILE A 153 -16.58 5.50 -31.53
CA ILE A 153 -17.53 4.38 -31.42
C ILE A 153 -18.54 4.64 -30.29
N LYS A 154 -18.08 5.12 -29.14
CA LYS A 154 -18.96 5.42 -27.99
C LYS A 154 -20.02 6.48 -28.30
N SER A 155 -19.75 7.40 -29.23
CA SER A 155 -20.75 8.36 -29.69
C SER A 155 -21.94 7.71 -30.41
N GLN A 156 -21.71 6.56 -31.02
CA GLN A 156 -22.70 5.78 -31.74
C GLN A 156 -23.29 4.66 -30.87
N GLU A 157 -22.45 4.02 -30.05
CA GLU A 157 -22.79 2.91 -29.18
C GLU A 157 -22.57 3.25 -27.70
N LYS A 158 -23.61 3.80 -27.06
CA LYS A 158 -23.54 4.27 -25.66
C LYS A 158 -23.21 3.17 -24.62
N ALA A 159 -23.52 1.91 -24.95
CA ALA A 159 -23.28 0.76 -24.05
C ALA A 159 -21.85 0.25 -24.10
N LEU A 160 -20.98 0.77 -24.98
CA LEU A 160 -19.59 0.33 -25.10
C LEU A 160 -18.83 0.56 -23.79
N SER A 161 -18.24 -0.51 -23.23
CA SER A 161 -17.38 -0.43 -22.05
C SER A 161 -15.90 -0.29 -22.44
N VAL A 162 -15.11 0.31 -21.55
CA VAL A 162 -13.65 0.41 -21.75
C VAL A 162 -13.02 -0.98 -21.80
N GLU A 163 -13.45 -1.87 -20.91
CA GLU A 163 -12.91 -3.23 -20.76
C GLU A 163 -13.12 -4.10 -22.01
N SER A 164 -14.24 -3.92 -22.72
CA SER A 164 -14.52 -4.66 -23.94
C SER A 164 -13.84 -4.08 -25.19
N PHE A 165 -13.38 -2.83 -25.11
CA PHE A 165 -12.80 -2.12 -26.26
C PHE A 165 -11.27 -2.18 -26.30
N ILE A 166 -10.60 -2.02 -25.15
CA ILE A 166 -9.14 -1.85 -25.11
C ILE A 166 -8.38 -3.06 -25.66
N ASP A 167 -7.35 -2.78 -26.45
CA ASP A 167 -6.36 -3.78 -26.80
C ASP A 167 -5.48 -4.09 -25.59
N THR A 168 -5.52 -5.33 -25.11
CA THR A 168 -4.79 -5.78 -23.90
C THR A 168 -3.33 -6.13 -24.16
N ASP A 169 -2.84 -5.97 -25.38
CA ASP A 169 -1.44 -6.17 -25.73
C ASP A 169 -0.54 -5.19 -24.98
N THR A 170 0.18 -5.70 -24.00
CA THR A 170 1.07 -4.91 -23.14
C THR A 170 2.28 -4.33 -23.87
N THR A 171 2.60 -4.82 -25.07
CA THR A 171 3.65 -4.25 -25.94
C THR A 171 3.21 -2.96 -26.63
N LYS A 172 1.92 -2.64 -26.60
CA LYS A 172 1.36 -1.40 -27.15
C LYS A 172 1.01 -0.42 -26.03
N VAL A 173 0.24 -0.86 -25.04
CA VAL A 173 -0.18 -0.04 -23.89
C VAL A 173 -0.24 -0.89 -22.64
N SER A 174 0.46 -0.48 -21.59
CA SER A 174 0.27 -1.05 -20.25
C SER A 174 -0.92 -0.37 -19.55
N TRP A 175 -2.08 -1.01 -19.61
CA TRP A 175 -3.31 -0.48 -19.05
C TRP A 175 -3.34 -0.56 -17.53
N THR A 176 -3.44 0.60 -16.90
CA THR A 176 -3.74 0.72 -15.47
C THR A 176 -5.15 1.29 -15.29
N ARG A 177 -5.62 1.32 -14.06
CA ARG A 177 -6.91 1.93 -13.71
C ARG A 177 -6.97 3.41 -14.12
N SER A 178 -5.88 4.14 -13.93
CA SER A 178 -5.80 5.56 -14.27
C SER A 178 -5.96 5.78 -15.77
N LEU A 179 -5.24 5.02 -16.62
CA LEU A 179 -5.34 5.15 -18.07
C LEU A 179 -6.72 4.78 -18.60
N ARG A 180 -7.36 3.75 -18.05
CA ARG A 180 -8.74 3.38 -18.41
C ARG A 180 -9.72 4.52 -18.11
N ASN A 181 -9.57 5.18 -16.97
CA ASN A 181 -10.36 6.34 -16.60
C ASN A 181 -10.12 7.54 -17.54
N PHE A 182 -8.89 7.78 -17.97
CA PHE A 182 -8.58 8.82 -18.95
C PHE A 182 -9.19 8.51 -20.31
N LEU A 183 -9.09 7.26 -20.78
CA LEU A 183 -9.73 6.82 -22.02
C LEU A 183 -11.25 7.02 -21.99
N SER A 184 -11.91 6.63 -20.89
CA SER A 184 -13.36 6.80 -20.73
C SER A 184 -13.80 8.27 -20.82
N ARG A 185 -12.93 9.20 -20.42
CA ARG A 185 -13.15 10.65 -20.45
C ARG A 185 -12.70 11.32 -21.74
N GLY A 186 -12.06 10.58 -22.66
CA GLY A 186 -11.49 11.13 -23.89
C GLY A 186 -10.25 11.99 -23.67
N THR A 187 -9.54 11.81 -22.56
CA THR A 187 -8.35 12.60 -22.23
C THR A 187 -7.17 12.11 -23.04
N LEU A 188 -6.66 12.94 -23.96
CA LEU A 188 -5.44 12.66 -24.71
C LEU A 188 -4.20 12.95 -23.88
N LEU A 189 -3.14 12.17 -24.09
CA LEU A 189 -1.84 12.36 -23.46
C LEU A 189 -0.91 13.14 -24.39
N LYS A 190 0.02 13.88 -23.79
CA LYS A 190 1.06 14.64 -24.50
C LYS A 190 2.42 14.31 -23.90
N PHE A 191 3.42 14.17 -24.76
CA PHE A 191 4.81 14.08 -24.33
C PHE A 191 5.33 15.45 -23.90
N GLU A 192 5.96 15.52 -22.73
CA GLU A 192 6.54 16.73 -22.14
C GLU A 192 7.97 16.39 -21.69
N ARG A 193 8.97 16.93 -22.39
CA ARG A 193 10.37 16.56 -22.18
C ARG A 193 10.89 16.93 -20.77
N GLU A 194 10.37 17.98 -20.19
CA GLU A 194 10.67 18.45 -18.84
C GLU A 194 10.27 17.45 -17.73
N ARG A 195 9.53 16.42 -18.07
CA ARG A 195 9.14 15.34 -17.15
C ARG A 195 10.15 14.18 -17.10
N LEU A 196 11.23 14.26 -17.87
CA LEU A 196 12.33 13.32 -17.77
C LEU A 196 13.16 13.69 -16.54
N MET A 197 13.25 12.77 -15.59
CA MET A 197 13.92 12.97 -14.31
C MET A 197 14.73 11.74 -13.93
N GLU A 198 15.75 11.93 -13.10
CA GLU A 198 16.49 10.82 -12.54
C GLU A 198 15.72 10.20 -11.37
N CYS A 199 15.79 8.87 -11.25
CA CYS A 199 15.08 8.06 -10.28
C CYS A 199 16.03 7.09 -9.57
N SER A 200 16.00 7.07 -8.26
CA SER A 200 16.57 5.96 -7.47
C SER A 200 15.68 4.75 -7.61
N TYR A 201 15.93 3.93 -8.63
CA TYR A 201 15.06 2.83 -9.03
C TYR A 201 15.18 1.61 -8.11
N ARG A 202 16.41 1.27 -7.73
CA ARG A 202 16.74 0.22 -6.74
C ARG A 202 17.92 0.71 -5.90
N PRO A 203 18.27 0.08 -4.78
CA PRO A 203 19.45 0.45 -4.03
C PRO A 203 20.67 0.54 -4.93
N PHE A 204 21.34 1.70 -4.91
CA PHE A 204 22.55 2.00 -5.73
C PHE A 204 22.33 1.95 -7.25
N CYS A 205 21.08 2.03 -7.71
CA CYS A 205 20.74 2.00 -9.13
C CYS A 205 19.92 3.25 -9.49
N VAL A 206 20.46 4.09 -10.35
CA VAL A 206 19.81 5.29 -10.87
C VAL A 206 19.40 5.06 -12.32
N THR A 207 18.17 5.42 -12.66
CA THR A 207 17.60 5.35 -14.02
C THR A 207 16.98 6.69 -14.40
N ASN A 208 16.59 6.82 -15.66
CA ASN A 208 15.73 7.92 -16.11
C ASN A 208 14.26 7.50 -15.98
N LEU A 209 13.45 8.37 -15.42
CA LEU A 209 12.02 8.19 -15.19
C LEU A 209 11.25 9.27 -15.96
N TYR A 210 10.22 8.88 -16.69
CA TYR A 210 9.23 9.83 -17.18
C TYR A 210 8.18 10.10 -16.08
N TYR A 211 8.40 11.18 -15.34
CA TYR A 211 7.60 11.55 -14.17
C TYR A 211 6.34 12.34 -14.58
N SER A 212 5.33 11.64 -15.07
CA SER A 212 4.05 12.24 -15.47
C SER A 212 2.91 11.72 -14.59
N PRO A 213 2.09 12.61 -14.00
CA PRO A 213 0.91 12.20 -13.21
C PRO A 213 -0.07 11.30 -13.99
N SER A 214 -0.07 11.41 -15.33
CA SER A 214 -0.90 10.58 -16.20
C SER A 214 -0.36 9.17 -16.41
N LEU A 215 0.95 8.98 -16.25
CA LEU A 215 1.64 7.71 -16.48
C LEU A 215 2.21 7.07 -15.21
N ILE A 216 2.06 7.72 -14.06
CA ILE A 216 2.36 7.16 -12.75
C ILE A 216 1.06 6.62 -12.16
N GLU A 217 1.10 5.42 -11.60
CA GLU A 217 -0.07 4.86 -10.91
C GLU A 217 -0.18 5.47 -9.51
N SER A 218 -1.38 5.88 -9.15
CA SER A 218 -1.67 6.48 -7.82
C SER A 218 -0.70 7.61 -7.44
N PRO A 219 -0.56 8.66 -8.25
CA PRO A 219 0.43 9.71 -7.99
C PRO A 219 0.24 10.41 -6.63
N GLY A 220 -1.00 10.43 -6.08
CA GLY A 220 -1.29 10.94 -4.75
C GLY A 220 -0.61 12.28 -4.46
N GLN A 221 0.20 12.32 -3.41
CA GLN A 221 0.98 13.48 -2.99
C GLN A 221 2.32 13.65 -3.72
N CYS A 222 2.65 12.76 -4.67
CA CYS A 222 3.97 12.79 -5.34
C CYS A 222 4.30 14.13 -5.99
N LYS A 223 3.30 14.82 -6.58
CA LYS A 223 3.51 16.14 -7.19
C LYS A 223 3.95 17.22 -6.18
N ASP A 224 3.52 17.11 -4.94
CA ASP A 224 3.84 18.05 -3.86
C ASP A 224 5.16 17.68 -3.20
N LEU A 225 5.47 16.36 -3.12
CA LEU A 225 6.72 15.85 -2.58
C LEU A 225 7.89 15.98 -3.55
N PHE A 226 7.63 15.83 -4.84
CA PHE A 226 8.64 15.78 -5.90
C PHE A 226 8.32 16.78 -7.00
N PRO A 227 8.32 18.10 -6.71
CA PRO A 227 8.12 19.10 -7.75
C PRO A 227 9.26 19.06 -8.76
N LEU A 228 8.94 19.41 -10.03
CA LEU A 228 9.94 19.46 -11.10
C LEU A 228 10.99 20.53 -10.81
N ASN A 229 12.22 20.30 -11.28
CA ASN A 229 13.34 21.25 -11.22
C ASN A 229 13.65 21.82 -9.83
N THR A 230 13.52 21.01 -8.80
CA THR A 230 13.79 21.40 -7.42
C THR A 230 14.87 20.51 -6.83
N ASP A 231 15.91 21.11 -6.26
CA ASP A 231 16.88 20.38 -5.45
C ASP A 231 16.21 19.83 -4.20
N ARG A 232 16.52 18.60 -3.88
CA ARG A 232 15.90 17.89 -2.77
C ARG A 232 16.85 16.92 -2.09
N ILE A 233 16.62 16.71 -0.81
CA ILE A 233 17.20 15.60 -0.06
C ILE A 233 16.02 14.79 0.46
N ILE A 234 15.96 13.53 0.08
CA ILE A 234 14.85 12.63 0.41
C ILE A 234 15.39 11.56 1.35
N LEU A 235 14.80 11.45 2.53
CA LEU A 235 15.03 10.37 3.46
C LEU A 235 13.99 9.27 3.23
N CYS A 236 14.42 8.16 2.67
CA CYS A 236 13.57 6.98 2.48
C CYS A 236 13.72 6.05 3.68
N VAL A 237 12.61 5.71 4.31
CA VAL A 237 12.56 4.79 5.45
C VAL A 237 11.52 3.72 5.21
N ASN A 238 11.69 2.55 5.83
CA ASN A 238 10.69 1.51 5.76
C ASN A 238 9.37 1.99 6.36
N GLY A 239 8.28 1.74 5.66
CA GLY A 239 6.95 2.12 6.10
C GLY A 239 6.52 1.38 7.37
N LYS A 240 5.61 1.99 8.13
CA LYS A 240 4.97 1.35 9.28
C LYS A 240 4.24 0.09 8.82
N GLY A 241 4.58 -1.04 9.39
CA GLY A 241 4.05 -2.36 9.01
C GLY A 241 4.93 -3.13 8.02
N SER A 242 6.12 -2.60 7.66
CA SER A 242 7.17 -3.41 7.04
C SER A 242 7.56 -4.55 7.98
N ASN A 243 7.76 -5.73 7.42
CA ASN A 243 8.33 -6.90 8.11
C ASN A 243 9.84 -7.02 7.88
N LYS A 244 10.45 -6.03 7.28
CA LYS A 244 11.88 -5.91 7.05
C LYS A 244 12.54 -5.17 8.19
N ASP A 245 13.81 -5.40 8.38
CA ASP A 245 14.61 -4.63 9.33
C ASP A 245 14.61 -3.15 8.98
N ALA A 246 14.78 -2.29 9.97
CA ALA A 246 14.82 -0.86 9.74
C ALA A 246 15.97 -0.52 8.78
N SER A 247 15.64 0.13 7.68
CA SER A 247 16.62 0.59 6.70
C SER A 247 16.33 2.02 6.30
N THR A 248 17.39 2.74 5.94
CA THR A 248 17.33 4.15 5.56
C THR A 248 18.22 4.39 4.36
N ILE A 249 17.68 5.07 3.35
CA ILE A 249 18.42 5.53 2.18
C ILE A 249 18.21 7.03 2.03
N VAL A 250 19.27 7.77 1.77
CA VAL A 250 19.21 9.20 1.43
C VAL A 250 19.49 9.33 -0.06
N THR A 251 18.68 10.11 -0.76
CA THR A 251 18.82 10.33 -2.20
C THR A 251 18.40 11.75 -2.58
N HIS A 252 18.97 12.25 -3.70
CA HIS A 252 18.53 13.47 -4.38
C HIS A 252 17.54 13.17 -5.52
N TYR A 253 17.46 11.91 -5.93
CA TYR A 253 16.63 11.46 -7.04
C TYR A 253 15.23 11.06 -6.56
N ILE A 254 14.27 11.05 -7.47
CA ILE A 254 12.92 10.56 -7.17
C ILE A 254 13.00 9.08 -6.77
N PRO A 255 12.53 8.69 -5.58
CA PRO A 255 12.61 7.29 -5.17
C PRO A 255 11.51 6.44 -5.78
N ASP A 256 11.86 5.26 -6.28
CA ASP A 256 10.92 4.21 -6.62
C ASP A 256 10.31 3.59 -5.36
N TYR A 257 9.05 3.18 -5.45
CA TYR A 257 8.32 2.57 -4.32
C TYR A 257 9.01 1.32 -3.76
N GLN A 258 9.78 0.61 -4.58
CA GLN A 258 10.52 -0.60 -4.21
C GLN A 258 12.01 -0.34 -3.92
N LEU A 259 12.40 0.91 -3.66
CA LEU A 259 13.81 1.27 -3.44
C LEU A 259 14.47 0.50 -2.30
N GLN A 260 13.72 0.05 -1.30
CA GLN A 260 14.23 -0.57 -0.07
C GLN A 260 13.86 -2.08 0.04
N PHE A 261 13.80 -2.80 -1.07
CA PHE A 261 13.46 -4.22 -1.08
C PHE A 261 14.61 -5.13 -1.49
#